data_ff97a460b12ccab2935de5ff8b05f00a
#
_entry.id   ff97a460b12ccab2935de5ff8b05f00a
#
_cell.length_a   1.000
_cell.length_b   1.000
_cell.length_c   1.000
_cell.angle_alpha   90.00
_cell.angle_beta   90.00
_cell.angle_gamma   90.00
#
_symmetry.space_group_name_H-M   'P 1'
#
loop_
_entity.id
_entity.type
_entity.pdbx_description
1 polymer ?
#
loop_
_entity_poly.entity_id
_entity_poly.type
_entity_poly.pdbx_seq_one_letter_code
_entity_poly.pdbx_strand_id
1 'polypeptide(L)'
;HEFLYAKNRPERSFPIKRTEYKKLYLDAANARLSFEPVAATSSVSYDGNTGIANFDIKFEEDTEITGYMKLHMWVEADGHDDMDMFVNIQKLDTKGEWLPVDVLGEPHPGTWGKMRVSHRSLDEDLSTDFQPIQSHLKEEKLSPGEIVPVDIEIVPISRFWHKGQSLRIQIAGCYIREGWFEPLTWDTDNHGNHIIHTGGEYKSYLQIPVIPPKYQDGDIKYGTQD
;
A
#
# COMPACT_ATOMS: atom_id res chain seq x y z
N HIS A 1 9.20 -21.46 7.62
CA HIS A 1 9.05 -20.80 8.93
C HIS A 1 7.90 -19.81 9.01
N GLU A 2 7.59 -19.04 7.94
CA GLU A 2 6.47 -18.08 7.91
C GLU A 2 5.11 -18.73 8.18
N PHE A 3 4.92 -19.95 7.73
CA PHE A 3 3.68 -20.71 7.94
C PHE A 3 3.45 -21.15 9.40
N LEU A 4 4.48 -21.23 10.21
CA LEU A 4 4.35 -21.79 11.56
C LEU A 4 3.74 -20.79 12.56
N TYR A 5 3.99 -19.49 12.39
CA TYR A 5 3.46 -18.45 13.29
C TYR A 5 2.05 -18.02 12.98
N ALA A 6 1.63 -18.13 11.71
CA ALA A 6 0.34 -17.64 11.24
C ALA A 6 -0.63 -18.74 10.80
N LYS A 7 -0.16 -19.97 10.57
CA LYS A 7 -1.00 -21.06 10.07
C LYS A 7 -2.02 -21.49 11.13
N ASN A 8 -3.30 -21.41 10.75
CA ASN A 8 -4.43 -21.85 11.59
C ASN A 8 -4.48 -21.17 12.98
N ARG A 9 -3.93 -19.95 13.12
CA ARG A 9 -4.06 -19.20 14.36
C ARG A 9 -5.50 -18.77 14.55
N PRO A 10 -6.20 -19.25 15.60
CA PRO A 10 -7.58 -18.85 15.85
C PRO A 10 -7.65 -17.42 16.37
N GLU A 11 -8.48 -16.59 15.73
CA GLU A 11 -8.80 -15.25 16.16
C GLU A 11 -10.32 -15.13 16.39
N ARG A 12 -10.73 -14.22 17.28
CA ARG A 12 -12.15 -14.08 17.65
C ARG A 12 -12.94 -13.19 16.69
N SER A 13 -12.25 -12.35 15.93
CA SER A 13 -12.86 -11.36 15.03
C SER A 13 -11.89 -10.93 13.95
N PHE A 14 -12.44 -10.40 12.87
CA PHE A 14 -11.70 -9.62 11.87
C PHE A 14 -12.42 -8.26 11.69
N PRO A 15 -11.73 -7.12 11.71
CA PRO A 15 -10.29 -6.98 12.03
C PRO A 15 -9.92 -7.55 13.40
N ILE A 16 -8.66 -7.97 13.55
CA ILE A 16 -8.14 -8.56 14.79
C ILE A 16 -8.07 -7.47 15.87
N LYS A 17 -8.65 -7.72 17.06
CA LYS A 17 -8.80 -6.69 18.11
C LYS A 17 -7.49 -6.08 18.60
N ARG A 18 -6.36 -6.82 18.54
CA ARG A 18 -5.06 -6.32 18.95
C ARG A 18 -4.28 -5.65 17.82
N THR A 19 -4.90 -5.43 16.66
CA THR A 19 -4.26 -4.71 15.54
C THR A 19 -3.82 -3.32 15.97
N GLU A 20 -2.56 -3.01 15.71
CA GLU A 20 -1.98 -1.68 15.86
C GLU A 20 -1.83 -1.06 14.47
N TYR A 21 -2.63 -0.05 14.16
CA TYR A 21 -2.47 0.67 12.91
C TYR A 21 -1.31 1.66 13.00
N LYS A 22 -0.27 1.41 12.20
CA LYS A 22 0.94 2.26 12.13
C LYS A 22 1.00 2.97 10.79
N LYS A 23 1.46 4.23 10.79
CA LYS A 23 1.66 5.02 9.58
C LYS A 23 3.10 4.91 9.13
N LEU A 24 3.29 4.66 7.84
CA LEU A 24 4.56 4.72 7.14
C LEU A 24 4.51 5.93 6.21
N TYR A 25 5.17 7.02 6.59
CA TYR A 25 5.18 8.28 5.85
C TYR A 25 6.06 8.18 4.61
N LEU A 26 5.55 8.64 3.47
CA LEU A 26 6.28 8.69 2.21
C LEU A 26 7.29 9.84 2.24
N ASP A 27 8.51 9.58 1.80
CA ASP A 27 9.62 10.54 1.65
C ASP A 27 10.08 10.52 0.19
N ALA A 28 9.54 11.44 -0.62
CA ALA A 28 9.83 11.50 -2.04
C ALA A 28 11.30 11.88 -2.33
N ALA A 29 11.92 12.67 -1.44
CA ALA A 29 13.31 13.06 -1.62
C ALA A 29 14.30 11.88 -1.54
N ASN A 30 13.95 10.83 -0.79
CA ASN A 30 14.80 9.68 -0.53
C ASN A 30 14.21 8.36 -1.03
N ALA A 31 13.05 8.38 -1.69
CA ALA A 31 12.33 7.20 -2.18
C ALA A 31 12.12 6.12 -1.09
N ARG A 32 11.76 6.55 0.12
CA ARG A 32 11.63 5.66 1.29
C ARG A 32 10.34 5.90 2.06
N LEU A 33 10.00 4.93 2.91
CA LEU A 33 8.98 5.02 3.94
C LEU A 33 9.64 5.21 5.32
N SER A 34 8.96 5.95 6.21
CA SER A 34 9.43 6.21 7.58
C SER A 34 8.28 6.07 8.57
N PHE A 35 8.54 5.51 9.76
CA PHE A 35 7.58 5.56 10.86
C PHE A 35 7.42 6.97 11.43
N GLU A 36 8.41 7.84 11.24
CA GLU A 36 8.36 9.23 11.67
C GLU A 36 7.89 10.14 10.54
N PRO A 37 7.07 11.15 10.84
CA PRO A 37 6.66 12.15 9.85
C PRO A 37 7.85 12.83 9.17
N VAL A 38 7.76 13.02 7.86
CA VAL A 38 8.78 13.72 7.07
C VAL A 38 8.57 15.24 7.22
N ALA A 39 9.56 15.96 7.75
CA ALA A 39 9.43 17.38 8.04
C ALA A 39 9.55 18.26 6.78
N ALA A 40 10.45 17.92 5.86
CA ALA A 40 10.69 18.70 4.64
C ALA A 40 9.69 18.30 3.55
N THR A 41 9.06 19.28 2.92
CA THR A 41 8.21 19.08 1.76
C THR A 41 9.05 18.65 0.56
N SER A 42 8.60 17.63 -0.14
CA SER A 42 9.18 17.14 -1.39
C SER A 42 8.10 16.53 -2.28
N SER A 43 8.43 16.26 -3.53
CA SER A 43 7.53 15.58 -4.45
C SER A 43 8.31 14.64 -5.38
N VAL A 44 7.61 13.66 -5.94
CA VAL A 44 8.08 12.83 -7.04
C VAL A 44 7.08 12.90 -8.18
N SER A 45 7.61 13.10 -9.40
CA SER A 45 6.82 13.12 -10.63
C SER A 45 7.16 11.89 -11.46
N TYR A 46 6.17 11.28 -12.07
CA TYR A 46 6.32 10.16 -12.98
C TYR A 46 5.31 10.23 -14.13
N ASP A 47 5.67 9.71 -15.30
CA ASP A 47 4.77 9.64 -16.45
C ASP A 47 3.56 8.77 -16.15
N GLY A 48 2.35 9.29 -16.36
CA GLY A 48 1.10 8.63 -15.98
C GLY A 48 0.83 7.30 -16.71
N ASN A 49 1.48 7.04 -17.83
CA ASN A 49 1.25 5.83 -18.62
C ASN A 49 2.35 4.77 -18.45
N THR A 50 3.58 5.19 -18.12
CA THR A 50 4.75 4.30 -18.12
C THR A 50 5.60 4.39 -16.85
N GLY A 51 5.40 5.42 -16.05
CA GLY A 51 6.21 5.69 -14.87
C GLY A 51 5.75 4.93 -13.63
N ILE A 52 6.69 4.69 -12.71
CA ILE A 52 6.44 4.07 -11.40
C ILE A 52 7.21 4.83 -10.33
N ALA A 53 6.53 5.22 -9.26
CA ALA A 53 7.15 5.72 -8.04
C ALA A 53 7.25 4.57 -7.02
N ASN A 54 8.44 4.37 -6.44
CA ASN A 54 8.69 3.34 -5.44
C ASN A 54 9.11 3.98 -4.11
N PHE A 55 8.63 3.41 -2.99
CA PHE A 55 9.06 3.79 -1.65
C PHE A 55 9.26 2.53 -0.81
N ASP A 56 10.41 2.43 -0.15
CA ASP A 56 10.81 1.24 0.59
C ASP A 56 10.98 1.52 2.07
N ILE A 57 10.69 0.50 2.89
CA ILE A 57 11.12 0.45 4.29
C ILE A 57 11.66 -0.93 4.62
N LYS A 58 12.81 -0.98 5.29
CA LYS A 58 13.38 -2.18 5.86
C LYS A 58 12.91 -2.35 7.30
N PHE A 59 12.39 -3.53 7.64
CA PHE A 59 12.00 -3.83 9.01
C PHE A 59 13.19 -4.25 9.87
N GLU A 60 13.32 -3.61 11.03
CA GLU A 60 14.39 -3.92 12.00
C GLU A 60 14.02 -5.06 12.96
N GLU A 61 12.77 -5.51 12.92
CA GLU A 61 12.23 -6.63 13.69
C GLU A 61 11.21 -7.42 12.86
N ASP A 62 10.92 -8.64 13.28
CA ASP A 62 9.91 -9.48 12.69
C ASP A 62 8.54 -8.78 12.77
N THR A 63 7.85 -8.63 11.65
CA THR A 63 6.62 -7.84 11.56
C THR A 63 5.54 -8.61 10.81
N GLU A 64 4.40 -8.85 11.48
CA GLU A 64 3.19 -9.36 10.84
C GLU A 64 2.27 -8.21 10.45
N ILE A 65 1.85 -8.19 9.19
CA ILE A 65 0.85 -7.26 8.66
C ILE A 65 -0.36 -8.08 8.22
N THR A 66 -1.46 -7.96 8.97
CA THR A 66 -2.69 -8.73 8.70
C THR A 66 -3.91 -7.85 8.88
N GLY A 67 -4.59 -7.54 7.79
CA GLY A 67 -5.81 -6.72 7.81
C GLY A 67 -5.89 -5.73 6.66
N TYR A 68 -6.77 -4.74 6.85
CA TYR A 68 -6.99 -3.64 5.89
C TYR A 68 -5.85 -2.64 5.95
N MET A 69 -5.45 -2.15 4.80
CA MET A 69 -4.49 -1.05 4.65
C MET A 69 -5.12 0.12 3.92
N LYS A 70 -4.62 1.32 4.19
CA LYS A 70 -5.03 2.55 3.52
C LYS A 70 -3.80 3.33 3.08
N LEU A 71 -3.79 3.74 1.81
CA LEU A 71 -2.81 4.70 1.32
C LEU A 71 -3.46 6.07 1.25
N HIS A 72 -3.00 6.98 2.11
CA HIS A 72 -3.34 8.40 2.08
C HIS A 72 -2.25 9.17 1.35
N MET A 73 -2.61 9.92 0.31
CA MET A 73 -1.64 10.69 -0.47
C MET A 73 -2.20 12.06 -0.86
N TRP A 74 -1.26 13.00 -1.07
CA TRP A 74 -1.50 14.26 -1.73
C TRP A 74 -0.98 14.17 -3.16
N VAL A 75 -1.86 14.38 -4.14
CA VAL A 75 -1.57 14.16 -5.55
C VAL A 75 -1.97 15.34 -6.41
N GLU A 76 -1.29 15.46 -7.54
CA GLU A 76 -1.52 16.48 -8.56
C GLU A 76 -1.39 15.85 -9.95
N ALA A 77 -2.31 16.17 -10.85
CA ALA A 77 -2.20 15.81 -12.26
C ALA A 77 -1.55 16.96 -13.04
N ASP A 78 -0.37 16.71 -13.61
CA ASP A 78 0.32 17.68 -14.47
C ASP A 78 -0.01 17.39 -15.93
N GLY A 79 -0.85 18.26 -16.52
CA GLY A 79 -1.25 18.20 -17.92
C GLY A 79 -2.62 17.59 -18.19
N HIS A 80 -3.38 17.19 -17.15
CA HIS A 80 -4.73 16.69 -17.26
C HIS A 80 -5.61 17.06 -16.05
N ASP A 81 -6.91 16.78 -16.14
CA ASP A 81 -7.88 17.06 -15.08
C ASP A 81 -8.27 15.82 -14.26
N ASP A 82 -7.63 14.68 -14.53
CA ASP A 82 -7.83 13.43 -13.80
C ASP A 82 -6.57 12.55 -13.83
N MET A 83 -6.57 11.51 -13.04
CA MET A 83 -5.51 10.50 -13.03
C MET A 83 -6.02 9.17 -12.47
N ASP A 84 -5.65 8.07 -13.14
CA ASP A 84 -5.83 6.74 -12.62
C ASP A 84 -4.57 6.33 -11.82
N MET A 85 -4.78 5.69 -10.68
CA MET A 85 -3.71 5.26 -9.79
C MET A 85 -3.82 3.78 -9.50
N PHE A 86 -2.69 3.09 -9.61
CA PHE A 86 -2.52 1.69 -9.27
C PHE A 86 -1.42 1.56 -8.23
N VAL A 87 -1.67 0.78 -7.22
CA VAL A 87 -0.78 0.60 -6.07
C VAL A 87 -0.52 -0.88 -5.85
N ASN A 88 0.76 -1.27 -5.73
CA ASN A 88 1.15 -2.60 -5.31
C ASN A 88 1.94 -2.54 -4.02
N ILE A 89 1.72 -3.51 -3.12
CA ILE A 89 2.53 -3.73 -1.93
C ILE A 89 3.35 -4.99 -2.13
N GLN A 90 4.66 -4.83 -2.24
CA GLN A 90 5.61 -5.91 -2.45
C GLN A 90 6.38 -6.24 -1.17
N LYS A 91 6.80 -7.48 -1.06
CA LYS A 91 7.79 -7.92 -0.08
C LYS A 91 9.12 -8.13 -0.80
N LEU A 92 10.18 -7.55 -0.25
CA LEU A 92 11.56 -7.75 -0.73
C LEU A 92 12.34 -8.57 0.30
N ASP A 93 13.28 -9.36 -0.18
CA ASP A 93 14.21 -10.08 0.67
C ASP A 93 15.26 -9.14 1.31
N THR A 94 16.22 -9.70 2.04
CA THR A 94 17.28 -8.94 2.71
C THR A 94 18.29 -8.30 1.74
N LYS A 95 18.26 -8.68 0.46
CA LYS A 95 19.10 -8.13 -0.60
C LYS A 95 18.35 -7.10 -1.45
N GLY A 96 17.04 -6.91 -1.21
CA GLY A 96 16.18 -6.03 -1.98
C GLY A 96 15.54 -6.70 -3.20
N GLU A 97 15.65 -8.01 -3.34
CA GLU A 97 15.02 -8.77 -4.42
C GLU A 97 13.54 -9.04 -4.10
N TRP A 98 12.70 -8.91 -5.10
CA TRP A 98 11.27 -9.13 -4.94
C TRP A 98 10.94 -10.58 -4.61
N LEU A 99 10.10 -10.78 -3.60
CA LEU A 99 9.54 -12.08 -3.19
C LEU A 99 8.06 -12.11 -3.57
N PRO A 100 7.71 -12.54 -4.78
CA PRO A 100 6.31 -12.60 -5.20
C PRO A 100 5.51 -13.64 -4.41
N VAL A 101 4.19 -13.49 -4.44
CA VAL A 101 3.26 -14.55 -4.10
C VAL A 101 2.96 -15.32 -5.39
N ASP A 102 3.05 -16.64 -5.35
CA ASP A 102 2.61 -17.46 -6.48
C ASP A 102 1.08 -17.58 -6.48
N VAL A 103 0.47 -17.17 -7.56
CA VAL A 103 -0.97 -17.32 -7.79
C VAL A 103 -1.16 -18.05 -9.12
N LEU A 104 -1.46 -19.35 -9.06
CA LEU A 104 -1.65 -20.20 -10.24
C LEU A 104 -0.42 -20.25 -11.18
N GLY A 105 0.77 -20.20 -10.62
CA GLY A 105 2.02 -20.22 -11.40
C GLY A 105 2.49 -18.83 -11.86
N GLU A 106 1.78 -17.76 -11.46
CA GLU A 106 2.11 -16.39 -11.81
C GLU A 106 2.64 -15.60 -10.61
N PRO A 107 3.68 -14.81 -10.77
CA PRO A 107 4.15 -13.90 -9.74
C PRO A 107 3.12 -12.80 -9.48
N HIS A 108 2.78 -12.58 -8.21
CA HIS A 108 1.83 -11.58 -7.78
C HIS A 108 2.45 -10.72 -6.66
N PRO A 109 2.23 -9.40 -6.62
CA PRO A 109 2.82 -8.52 -5.59
C PRO A 109 2.40 -8.87 -4.17
N GLY A 110 1.26 -9.48 -4.00
CA GLY A 110 0.67 -9.82 -2.69
C GLY A 110 -0.63 -9.09 -2.47
N THR A 111 -0.64 -7.77 -2.51
CA THR A 111 -1.86 -6.97 -2.45
C THR A 111 -1.71 -5.68 -3.24
N TRP A 112 -2.85 -5.08 -3.52
CA TRP A 112 -2.95 -3.93 -4.41
C TRP A 112 -4.14 -3.03 -4.05
N GLY A 113 -4.14 -1.82 -4.59
CA GLY A 113 -5.26 -0.88 -4.59
C GLY A 113 -5.32 -0.14 -5.91
N LYS A 114 -6.45 0.48 -6.21
CA LYS A 114 -6.63 1.33 -7.38
C LYS A 114 -7.66 2.41 -7.13
N MET A 115 -7.53 3.53 -7.84
CA MET A 115 -8.47 4.64 -7.76
C MET A 115 -8.39 5.49 -9.03
N ARG A 116 -9.51 6.06 -9.44
CA ARG A 116 -9.57 7.26 -10.30
C ARG A 116 -9.74 8.47 -9.38
N VAL A 117 -8.88 9.47 -9.50
CA VAL A 117 -8.82 10.60 -8.55
C VAL A 117 -10.08 11.46 -8.57
N SER A 118 -10.76 11.60 -9.72
CA SER A 118 -12.06 12.27 -9.77
C SER A 118 -13.16 11.59 -8.95
N HIS A 119 -12.98 10.31 -8.58
CA HIS A 119 -13.88 9.53 -7.73
C HIS A 119 -13.38 9.42 -6.27
N ARG A 120 -12.57 10.38 -5.79
CA ARG A 120 -11.93 10.35 -4.46
C ARG A 120 -12.90 10.55 -3.28
N SER A 121 -14.11 11.07 -3.54
CA SER A 121 -15.08 11.29 -2.46
C SER A 121 -15.46 9.99 -1.77
N LEU A 122 -15.40 10.00 -0.44
CA LEU A 122 -15.72 8.85 0.40
C LEU A 122 -17.22 8.78 0.72
N ASP A 123 -17.70 7.57 0.93
CA ASP A 123 -18.94 7.29 1.64
C ASP A 123 -18.62 7.31 3.14
N GLU A 124 -19.09 8.36 3.84
CA GLU A 124 -18.77 8.59 5.26
C GLU A 124 -19.43 7.55 6.18
N ASP A 125 -20.58 6.99 5.78
CA ASP A 125 -21.30 6.00 6.56
C ASP A 125 -20.64 4.60 6.51
N LEU A 126 -20.02 4.27 5.37
CA LEU A 126 -19.38 2.98 5.14
C LEU A 126 -17.87 2.97 5.43
N SER A 127 -17.22 4.14 5.32
CA SER A 127 -15.78 4.25 5.53
C SER A 127 -15.40 4.14 7.00
N THR A 128 -14.20 3.60 7.23
CA THR A 128 -13.56 3.57 8.56
C THR A 128 -12.17 4.22 8.48
N ASP A 129 -11.52 4.41 9.61
CA ASP A 129 -10.16 4.96 9.66
C ASP A 129 -9.13 4.14 8.88
N PHE A 130 -9.41 2.87 8.62
CA PHE A 130 -8.50 1.92 7.97
C PHE A 130 -9.05 1.32 6.67
N GLN A 131 -10.31 1.56 6.33
CA GLN A 131 -10.94 1.10 5.11
C GLN A 131 -11.75 2.24 4.49
N PRO A 132 -11.16 3.04 3.59
CA PRO A 132 -11.88 4.06 2.85
C PRO A 132 -12.76 3.39 1.78
N ILE A 133 -14.00 3.84 1.66
CA ILE A 133 -14.95 3.38 0.65
C ILE A 133 -15.36 4.59 -0.19
N GLN A 134 -15.09 4.56 -1.49
CA GLN A 134 -15.49 5.62 -2.39
C GLN A 134 -17.00 5.57 -2.62
N SER A 135 -17.63 6.75 -2.60
CA SER A 135 -19.09 6.88 -2.78
C SER A 135 -19.53 6.64 -4.23
N HIS A 136 -18.67 6.95 -5.19
CA HIS A 136 -18.97 6.95 -6.63
C HIS A 136 -20.23 7.73 -7.05
N LEU A 137 -20.66 8.68 -6.22
CA LEU A 137 -21.88 9.47 -6.47
C LEU A 137 -21.63 10.70 -7.33
N LYS A 138 -20.39 11.18 -7.41
CA LYS A 138 -19.98 12.35 -8.17
C LYS A 138 -18.56 12.18 -8.72
N GLU A 139 -18.32 12.91 -9.80
CA GLU A 139 -17.01 13.06 -10.40
C GLU A 139 -16.46 14.45 -10.06
N GLU A 140 -15.27 14.52 -9.48
CA GLU A 140 -14.61 15.76 -9.05
C GLU A 140 -13.27 15.91 -9.76
N LYS A 141 -13.34 16.44 -10.99
CA LYS A 141 -12.16 16.71 -11.82
C LYS A 141 -11.21 17.71 -11.13
N LEU A 142 -9.93 17.62 -11.46
CA LEU A 142 -8.89 18.49 -10.96
C LEU A 142 -8.78 19.76 -11.82
N SER A 143 -8.43 20.87 -11.16
CA SER A 143 -7.98 22.08 -11.86
C SER A 143 -6.45 22.00 -12.09
N PRO A 144 -5.89 22.69 -13.08
CA PRO A 144 -4.44 22.72 -13.29
C PRO A 144 -3.68 23.17 -12.05
N GLY A 145 -2.73 22.37 -11.57
CA GLY A 145 -1.94 22.63 -10.37
C GLY A 145 -2.68 22.41 -9.05
N GLU A 146 -3.86 21.83 -9.08
CA GLU A 146 -4.61 21.50 -7.86
C GLU A 146 -4.04 20.27 -7.18
N ILE A 147 -3.63 20.44 -5.91
CA ILE A 147 -3.14 19.33 -5.07
C ILE A 147 -4.29 18.87 -4.17
N VAL A 148 -4.68 17.61 -4.30
CA VAL A 148 -5.79 17.05 -3.54
C VAL A 148 -5.38 15.83 -2.71
N PRO A 149 -6.00 15.62 -1.53
CA PRO A 149 -5.82 14.39 -0.78
C PRO A 149 -6.66 13.27 -1.38
N VAL A 150 -6.11 12.06 -1.37
CA VAL A 150 -6.81 10.83 -1.74
C VAL A 150 -6.58 9.76 -0.69
N ASP A 151 -7.60 8.93 -0.46
CA ASP A 151 -7.52 7.73 0.38
C ASP A 151 -7.83 6.52 -0.49
N ILE A 152 -6.84 5.65 -0.69
CA ILE A 152 -6.95 4.44 -1.53
C ILE A 152 -7.06 3.22 -0.63
N GLU A 153 -8.13 2.44 -0.78
CA GLU A 153 -8.24 1.13 -0.15
C GLU A 153 -7.21 0.18 -0.75
N ILE A 154 -6.49 -0.53 0.12
CA ILE A 154 -5.61 -1.63 -0.27
C ILE A 154 -6.26 -2.93 0.19
N VAL A 155 -6.42 -3.87 -0.75
CA VAL A 155 -7.02 -5.20 -0.49
C VAL A 155 -6.36 -5.83 0.75
N PRO A 156 -7.13 -6.33 1.73
CA PRO A 156 -6.57 -6.88 2.96
C PRO A 156 -5.70 -8.11 2.69
N ILE A 157 -4.62 -8.21 3.44
CA ILE A 157 -3.61 -9.25 3.30
C ILE A 157 -3.24 -9.81 4.68
N SER A 158 -2.67 -11.02 4.70
CA SER A 158 -1.93 -11.56 5.82
C SER A 158 -0.55 -11.97 5.35
N ARG A 159 0.48 -11.22 5.77
CA ARG A 159 1.86 -11.45 5.36
C ARG A 159 2.83 -11.11 6.49
N PHE A 160 3.93 -11.85 6.54
CA PHE A 160 4.96 -11.72 7.54
C PHE A 160 6.27 -11.25 6.91
N TRP A 161 6.93 -10.27 7.51
CA TRP A 161 8.28 -9.81 7.15
C TRP A 161 9.24 -10.18 8.25
N HIS A 162 10.29 -10.92 7.91
CA HIS A 162 11.39 -11.14 8.83
C HIS A 162 12.27 -9.90 8.96
N LYS A 163 12.93 -9.76 10.09
CA LYS A 163 13.96 -8.74 10.29
C LYS A 163 14.91 -8.69 9.11
N GLY A 164 15.14 -7.49 8.59
CA GLY A 164 15.99 -7.22 7.44
C GLY A 164 15.30 -7.34 6.08
N GLN A 165 14.08 -7.85 5.99
CA GLN A 165 13.26 -7.79 4.78
C GLN A 165 12.59 -6.42 4.66
N SER A 166 12.20 -6.06 3.43
CA SER A 166 11.60 -4.76 3.16
C SER A 166 10.18 -4.87 2.61
N LEU A 167 9.38 -3.86 2.93
CA LEU A 167 8.13 -3.57 2.24
C LEU A 167 8.42 -2.47 1.22
N ARG A 168 7.98 -2.69 -0.02
CA ARG A 168 7.95 -1.70 -1.10
C ARG A 168 6.52 -1.39 -1.45
N ILE A 169 6.20 -0.10 -1.54
CA ILE A 169 5.01 0.37 -2.23
C ILE A 169 5.40 0.85 -3.62
N GLN A 170 4.69 0.38 -4.65
CA GLN A 170 4.79 0.85 -6.02
C GLN A 170 3.51 1.61 -6.37
N ILE A 171 3.65 2.79 -6.96
CA ILE A 171 2.55 3.64 -7.37
C ILE A 171 2.75 4.00 -8.84
N ALA A 172 1.76 3.73 -9.68
CA ALA A 172 1.79 3.99 -11.12
C ALA A 172 0.43 4.47 -11.61
N GLY A 173 0.39 5.00 -12.82
CA GLY A 173 -0.85 5.36 -13.50
C GLY A 173 -1.45 4.21 -14.31
N CYS A 174 -0.74 3.11 -14.48
CA CYS A 174 -1.18 1.92 -15.19
C CYS A 174 -1.07 0.67 -14.31
N TYR A 175 -1.75 -0.39 -14.73
CA TYR A 175 -1.67 -1.67 -14.01
C TYR A 175 -0.27 -2.24 -14.06
N ILE A 176 0.35 -2.41 -12.88
CA ILE A 176 1.70 -2.95 -12.74
C ILE A 176 1.59 -4.47 -12.60
N ARG A 177 2.01 -5.20 -13.61
CA ARG A 177 2.06 -6.66 -13.59
C ARG A 177 3.35 -7.17 -14.22
N GLU A 178 3.93 -8.15 -13.55
CA GLU A 178 5.00 -8.97 -14.10
C GLU A 178 4.46 -10.39 -14.23
N GLY A 179 4.78 -11.10 -15.32
CA GLY A 179 4.34 -12.46 -15.57
C GLY A 179 4.22 -12.75 -17.07
N TRP A 180 3.88 -13.98 -17.40
CA TRP A 180 3.79 -14.45 -18.78
C TRP A 180 2.37 -14.32 -19.38
N PHE A 181 1.33 -14.09 -18.57
CA PHE A 181 0.02 -13.74 -19.10
C PHE A 181 0.05 -12.35 -19.70
N GLU A 182 -0.62 -12.18 -20.84
CA GLU A 182 -0.94 -10.86 -21.35
C GLU A 182 -1.48 -10.01 -20.21
N PRO A 183 -0.91 -8.83 -19.94
CA PRO A 183 -1.40 -7.98 -18.88
C PRO A 183 -2.86 -7.66 -19.12
N LEU A 184 -3.69 -7.82 -18.10
CA LEU A 184 -5.03 -7.25 -18.13
C LEU A 184 -4.85 -5.75 -18.32
N THR A 185 -5.12 -5.26 -19.51
CA THR A 185 -5.10 -3.84 -19.80
C THR A 185 -6.41 -3.24 -19.30
N TRP A 186 -6.29 -2.20 -18.52
CA TRP A 186 -7.41 -1.36 -18.13
C TRP A 186 -7.33 -0.10 -18.96
N ASP A 187 -8.44 0.34 -19.50
CA ASP A 187 -8.51 1.66 -20.14
C ASP A 187 -8.29 2.71 -19.05
N THR A 188 -7.13 3.35 -19.10
CA THR A 188 -6.77 4.45 -18.21
C THR A 188 -6.98 5.79 -18.91
N ASP A 189 -7.32 6.80 -18.11
CA ASP A 189 -7.45 8.19 -18.59
C ASP A 189 -6.31 9.02 -18.01
N ASN A 190 -5.08 8.73 -18.48
CA ASN A 190 -3.87 9.39 -18.01
C ASN A 190 -3.23 10.20 -19.13
N HIS A 191 -2.90 11.45 -18.82
CA HIS A 191 -2.14 12.34 -19.68
C HIS A 191 -1.10 13.11 -18.83
N GLY A 192 0.11 13.28 -19.38
CA GLY A 192 1.18 13.99 -18.70
C GLY A 192 1.73 13.22 -17.49
N ASN A 193 2.15 13.95 -16.48
CA ASN A 193 2.76 13.39 -15.31
C ASN A 193 1.79 13.36 -14.12
N HIS A 194 1.98 12.34 -13.27
CA HIS A 194 1.41 12.29 -11.94
C HIS A 194 2.46 12.76 -10.94
N ILE A 195 2.05 13.59 -9.98
CA ILE A 195 2.92 14.12 -8.94
C ILE A 195 2.39 13.69 -7.58
N ILE A 196 3.26 13.10 -6.77
CA ILE A 196 2.98 12.74 -5.37
C ILE A 196 3.73 13.73 -4.48
N HIS A 197 3.01 14.47 -3.65
CA HIS A 197 3.55 15.39 -2.67
C HIS A 197 3.73 14.71 -1.31
N THR A 198 4.84 14.98 -0.64
CA THR A 198 5.20 14.36 0.65
C THR A 198 5.84 15.35 1.60
N GLY A 199 5.73 15.07 2.89
CA GLY A 199 6.37 15.87 3.94
C GLY A 199 5.70 17.23 4.22
N GLY A 200 6.10 17.88 5.29
CA GLY A 200 5.53 19.15 5.71
C GLY A 200 4.02 19.07 5.93
N GLU A 201 3.26 19.86 5.18
CA GLU A 201 1.79 19.85 5.17
C GLU A 201 1.22 18.66 4.40
N TYR A 202 1.93 18.11 3.41
CA TYR A 202 1.53 16.97 2.59
C TYR A 202 1.91 15.63 3.22
N LYS A 203 1.22 15.27 4.31
CA LYS A 203 1.51 14.06 5.09
C LYS A 203 1.00 12.80 4.39
N SER A 204 1.60 12.44 3.26
CA SER A 204 1.31 11.18 2.56
C SER A 204 1.85 9.99 3.34
N TYR A 205 1.03 8.94 3.55
CA TYR A 205 1.41 7.75 4.32
C TYR A 205 0.64 6.49 3.89
N LEU A 206 1.30 5.34 4.03
CA LEU A 206 0.66 4.03 4.04
C LEU A 206 0.33 3.64 5.49
N GLN A 207 -0.95 3.40 5.79
CA GLN A 207 -1.37 2.86 7.08
C GLN A 207 -1.41 1.35 7.02
N ILE A 208 -0.65 0.68 7.89
CA ILE A 208 -0.50 -0.77 7.94
C ILE A 208 -1.05 -1.36 9.24
N PRO A 209 -1.75 -2.53 9.18
CA PRO A 209 -2.26 -3.26 10.33
C PRO A 209 -1.18 -4.19 10.91
N VAL A 210 -0.39 -3.70 11.84
CA VAL A 210 0.62 -4.51 12.53
C VAL A 210 -0.04 -5.36 13.60
N ILE A 211 0.25 -6.65 13.61
CA ILE A 211 -0.27 -7.59 14.61
C ILE A 211 0.83 -7.90 15.63
N PRO A 212 0.70 -7.43 16.87
CA PRO A 212 1.59 -7.85 17.94
C PRO A 212 1.53 -9.37 18.15
N PRO A 213 2.65 -10.03 18.47
CA PRO A 213 2.67 -11.47 18.70
C PRO A 213 1.66 -11.86 19.79
N LYS A 214 0.88 -12.90 19.54
CA LYS A 214 -0.10 -13.44 20.51
C LYS A 214 0.58 -14.24 21.59
N TYR A 215 1.73 -14.80 21.27
CA TYR A 215 2.54 -15.66 22.16
C TYR A 215 3.95 -15.08 22.24
N GLN A 216 4.57 -15.20 23.41
CA GLN A 216 5.99 -14.88 23.58
C GLN A 216 6.86 -16.05 23.07
N ASP A 217 8.13 -15.78 22.74
CA ASP A 217 9.08 -16.83 22.38
C ASP A 217 9.14 -17.87 23.50
N GLY A 218 8.88 -19.14 23.14
CA GLY A 218 8.79 -20.25 24.08
C GLY A 218 7.37 -20.74 24.38
N ASP A 219 6.34 -19.93 24.13
CA ASP A 219 4.93 -20.35 24.34
C ASP A 219 4.40 -21.23 23.19
N ILE A 220 5.07 -21.22 22.05
CA ILE A 220 4.70 -22.04 20.89
C ILE A 220 5.40 -23.39 21.03
N LYS A 221 4.72 -24.35 21.62
CA LYS A 221 5.10 -25.75 21.49
C LYS A 221 4.77 -26.19 20.06
N TYR A 222 5.80 -26.34 19.22
CA TYR A 222 5.67 -26.87 17.90
C TYR A 222 5.02 -28.26 17.93
N GLY A 223 3.85 -28.37 17.33
CA GLY A 223 3.33 -29.62 16.78
C GLY A 223 3.22 -30.77 17.73
N THR A 224 2.34 -30.74 18.70
CA THR A 224 1.53 -31.90 18.97
C THR A 224 0.29 -31.75 18.10
N GLN A 225 0.23 -32.52 17.00
CA GLN A 225 -1.04 -32.89 16.43
C GLN A 225 -1.69 -33.80 17.46
N ASP A 226 -2.67 -33.29 18.17
CA ASP A 226 -3.71 -34.06 18.80
C ASP A 226 -4.95 -33.97 17.93
#